data_3d4f8cd49763714f05c36f5c22560a72
#
_entry.id   3d4f8cd49763714f05c36f5c22560a72
#
_cell.length_a   1.000
_cell.length_b   1.000
_cell.length_c   1.000
_cell.angle_alpha   90.00
_cell.angle_beta   90.00
_cell.angle_gamma   90.00
#
_symmetry.space_group_name_H-M   'P 1'
#
loop_
_entity.id
_entity.type
_entity.pdbx_description
1 polymer ?
#
loop_
_entity_poly.entity_id
_entity_poly.type
_entity_poly.pdbx_seq_one_letter_code
_entity_poly.pdbx_strand_id
1 'polypeptide(L)'
;MRKLLLLIFFVSFFDATVATAEVSALSFPGAVGWSAQTPGGRGGQIIRVTNLKADGPGSFKEAIETKGPRIVVFEVAGVIDLGRTVLEIKEPYLTIAGQTAPSPGITFIRGGINVRGHDVIVRHIRIRTGVDGQAKRSGWDPDAFGTVSAHHVIVDHCTFSWAIDENMSASGPRFKGQNIDEWRAATSHDVTFSYNLASEGLADASHPKGEHSKGSLVHDNVTNILFYRNIWAHNGERSPLFKGGVRGSVINNLIYNPGKRAVHYNLMALEWGKHPYQNGQLSAVGNVMRGGPSTDGQVPFLMLGGDGDLEYFGRDNIAVDKYGVALPMFGRYGETRAKLIKTQKPVAWPNGINVMPSRDVETHLLANAGARPWDRDADDIRVLYFVAEGRGEIIDDENKVSAYPVQKEMRAPFVEADWDLATMEPKAGVYPGSKASK
;
A
#
# COMPACT_ATOMS: atom_id res chain seq x y z
N MET A 1 -34.79 17.43 81.77
CA MET A 1 -33.67 16.65 81.18
C MET A 1 -34.02 16.46 79.70
N ARG A 2 -33.44 17.32 78.84
CA ARG A 2 -33.61 17.25 77.39
C ARG A 2 -32.39 16.52 76.79
N LYS A 3 -32.60 15.40 76.09
CA LYS A 3 -31.54 14.65 75.37
C LYS A 3 -31.33 15.31 74.03
N LEU A 4 -30.10 15.75 73.75
CA LEU A 4 -29.66 16.29 72.48
C LEU A 4 -29.20 15.11 71.64
N LEU A 5 -29.84 14.89 70.47
CA LEU A 5 -29.43 13.87 69.50
C LEU A 5 -28.49 14.54 68.45
N LEU A 6 -27.24 14.09 68.44
CA LEU A 6 -26.21 14.56 67.52
C LEU A 6 -26.30 13.68 66.22
N LEU A 7 -26.70 14.28 65.16
CA LEU A 7 -26.74 13.62 63.80
C LEU A 7 -25.39 13.86 63.11
N ILE A 8 -24.59 12.82 62.96
CA ILE A 8 -23.33 12.88 62.22
C ILE A 8 -23.63 12.55 60.74
N PHE A 9 -23.45 13.55 59.86
CA PHE A 9 -23.50 13.37 58.40
C PHE A 9 -22.13 12.84 57.92
N PHE A 10 -22.10 11.62 57.39
CA PHE A 10 -20.95 11.10 56.62
C PHE A 10 -21.07 11.63 55.20
N VAL A 11 -20.18 12.54 54.79
CA VAL A 11 -20.01 12.95 53.42
C VAL A 11 -18.99 12.00 52.77
N SER A 12 -19.49 11.07 51.94
CA SER A 12 -18.61 10.22 51.11
C SER A 12 -18.15 11.02 49.92
N PHE A 13 -16.86 11.36 49.88
CA PHE A 13 -16.23 11.86 48.66
C PHE A 13 -16.05 10.69 47.67
N PHE A 14 -16.80 10.71 46.59
CA PHE A 14 -16.50 9.89 45.42
C PHE A 14 -15.40 10.58 44.63
N ASP A 15 -14.17 10.08 44.71
CA ASP A 15 -13.11 10.45 43.75
C ASP A 15 -13.47 9.86 42.39
N ALA A 16 -14.03 10.68 41.52
CA ALA A 16 -14.18 10.36 40.12
C ALA A 16 -12.80 10.45 39.45
N THR A 17 -12.11 9.32 39.33
CA THR A 17 -10.96 9.22 38.49
C THR A 17 -11.42 9.42 37.03
N VAL A 18 -11.18 10.61 36.51
CA VAL A 18 -11.33 10.86 35.07
C VAL A 18 -10.25 10.03 34.37
N ALA A 19 -10.65 8.91 33.79
CA ALA A 19 -9.79 8.16 32.89
C ALA A 19 -9.52 9.07 31.67
N THR A 20 -8.34 9.70 31.65
CA THR A 20 -7.83 10.32 30.43
C THR A 20 -7.63 9.20 29.43
N ALA A 21 -8.42 9.20 28.36
CA ALA A 21 -8.16 8.31 27.22
C ALA A 21 -6.74 8.59 26.75
N GLU A 22 -5.82 7.65 26.90
CA GLU A 22 -4.50 7.73 26.31
C GLU A 22 -4.68 7.89 24.81
N VAL A 23 -4.23 9.02 24.26
CA VAL A 23 -4.21 9.21 22.81
C VAL A 23 -3.24 8.16 22.28
N SER A 24 -3.77 7.15 21.59
CA SER A 24 -2.93 6.09 21.01
C SER A 24 -1.84 6.72 20.13
N ALA A 25 -0.60 6.37 20.40
CA ALA A 25 0.55 6.90 19.68
C ALA A 25 0.53 6.47 18.22
N LEU A 26 0.96 7.34 17.31
CA LEU A 26 1.12 7.00 15.90
C LEU A 26 2.05 5.78 15.72
N SER A 27 1.83 5.03 14.67
CA SER A 27 2.67 3.88 14.28
C SER A 27 4.13 4.28 14.10
N PHE A 28 4.34 5.44 13.49
CA PHE A 28 5.63 6.12 13.32
C PHE A 28 5.36 7.60 12.99
N PRO A 29 6.34 8.50 13.11
CA PRO A 29 6.18 9.91 12.74
C PRO A 29 5.74 10.07 11.27
N GLY A 30 4.62 10.74 11.06
CA GLY A 30 4.04 10.93 9.72
C GLY A 30 3.09 9.82 9.26
N ALA A 31 2.81 8.80 10.08
CA ALA A 31 1.76 7.83 9.79
C ALA A 31 0.39 8.52 9.68
N VAL A 32 -0.38 8.17 8.65
CA VAL A 32 -1.68 8.76 8.33
C VAL A 32 -2.71 7.68 8.00
N GLY A 33 -3.96 8.09 7.87
CA GLY A 33 -5.03 7.18 7.47
C GLY A 33 -5.74 6.52 8.65
N TRP A 34 -6.63 5.60 8.32
CA TRP A 34 -7.40 4.87 9.34
C TRP A 34 -6.55 3.94 10.19
N SER A 35 -5.39 3.51 9.69
CA SER A 35 -4.42 2.66 10.39
C SER A 35 -3.29 3.43 11.06
N ALA A 36 -3.37 4.77 11.12
CA ALA A 36 -2.27 5.62 11.61
C ALA A 36 -1.77 5.27 13.02
N GLN A 37 -2.59 4.60 13.81
CA GLN A 37 -2.31 4.24 15.20
C GLN A 37 -2.11 2.74 15.40
N THR A 38 -2.01 1.93 14.32
CA THR A 38 -1.76 0.50 14.48
C THR A 38 -0.45 0.27 15.24
N PRO A 39 -0.47 -0.59 16.27
CA PRO A 39 0.73 -0.84 17.07
C PRO A 39 1.79 -1.62 16.31
N GLY A 40 1.40 -2.38 15.26
CA GLY A 40 2.32 -3.34 14.66
C GLY A 40 2.93 -4.26 15.71
N GLY A 41 4.23 -4.44 15.66
CA GLY A 41 4.99 -5.25 16.63
C GLY A 41 5.50 -4.50 17.87
N ARG A 42 5.02 -3.28 18.12
CA ARG A 42 5.50 -2.42 19.22
C ARG A 42 5.49 -3.15 20.58
N GLY A 43 6.61 -3.10 21.29
CA GLY A 43 6.78 -3.76 22.60
C GLY A 43 6.94 -5.28 22.52
N GLY A 44 6.95 -5.85 21.33
CA GLY A 44 7.16 -7.28 21.11
C GLY A 44 8.63 -7.68 20.98
N GLN A 45 8.84 -8.91 20.54
CA GLN A 45 10.17 -9.48 20.32
C GLN A 45 10.87 -8.81 19.13
N ILE A 46 12.19 -8.61 19.22
CA ILE A 46 13.04 -8.24 18.09
C ILE A 46 13.49 -9.52 17.41
N ILE A 47 12.99 -9.77 16.20
CA ILE A 47 13.38 -10.94 15.39
C ILE A 47 14.38 -10.48 14.31
N ARG A 48 15.55 -11.10 14.30
CA ARG A 48 16.67 -10.72 13.43
C ARG A 48 16.72 -11.62 12.20
N VAL A 49 16.56 -11.04 11.02
CA VAL A 49 16.83 -11.73 9.76
C VAL A 49 18.33 -11.67 9.50
N THR A 50 18.97 -12.84 9.50
CA THR A 50 20.43 -12.98 9.47
C THR A 50 20.97 -13.63 8.19
N ASN A 51 20.10 -14.04 7.28
CA ASN A 51 20.48 -14.59 5.99
C ASN A 51 19.41 -14.32 4.91
N LEU A 52 19.79 -14.53 3.65
CA LEU A 52 18.95 -14.29 2.46
C LEU A 52 18.24 -15.54 1.95
N LYS A 53 18.20 -16.63 2.71
CA LYS A 53 17.50 -17.87 2.31
C LYS A 53 15.98 -17.63 2.29
N ALA A 54 15.30 -18.34 1.38
CA ALA A 54 13.84 -18.30 1.29
C ALA A 54 13.16 -18.83 2.56
N ASP A 55 13.77 -19.77 3.27
CA ASP A 55 13.24 -20.39 4.49
C ASP A 55 14.34 -20.86 5.44
N GLY A 56 13.93 -21.48 6.57
CA GLY A 56 14.81 -22.03 7.60
C GLY A 56 15.27 -21.00 8.64
N PRO A 57 16.13 -21.43 9.57
CA PRO A 57 16.56 -20.58 10.69
C PRO A 57 17.24 -19.29 10.25
N GLY A 58 16.81 -18.16 10.84
CA GLY A 58 17.29 -16.82 10.56
C GLY A 58 16.79 -16.22 9.25
N SER A 59 15.85 -16.87 8.54
CA SER A 59 15.24 -16.33 7.33
C SER A 59 14.12 -15.35 7.63
N PHE A 60 13.74 -14.55 6.62
CA PHE A 60 12.57 -13.68 6.70
C PHE A 60 11.27 -14.46 6.90
N LYS A 61 11.13 -15.63 6.28
CA LYS A 61 9.94 -16.47 6.43
C LYS A 61 9.75 -16.92 7.88
N GLU A 62 10.79 -17.43 8.54
CA GLU A 62 10.74 -17.77 9.97
C GLU A 62 10.31 -16.56 10.82
N ALA A 63 10.86 -15.38 10.53
CA ALA A 63 10.54 -14.16 11.27
C ALA A 63 9.06 -13.76 11.17
N ILE A 64 8.44 -13.85 10.00
CA ILE A 64 7.02 -13.53 9.83
C ILE A 64 6.08 -14.59 10.39
N GLU A 65 6.51 -15.85 10.47
CA GLU A 65 5.75 -16.97 11.05
C GLU A 65 5.86 -17.06 12.59
N THR A 66 6.76 -16.29 13.20
CA THR A 66 6.90 -16.23 14.66
C THR A 66 5.62 -15.65 15.28
N LYS A 67 5.13 -16.27 16.35
CA LYS A 67 3.89 -15.88 17.02
C LYS A 67 4.08 -14.72 18.00
N GLY A 68 3.02 -13.97 18.20
CA GLY A 68 2.95 -12.84 19.12
C GLY A 68 3.52 -11.53 18.53
N PRO A 69 3.42 -10.42 19.29
CA PRO A 69 3.94 -9.13 18.86
C PRO A 69 5.44 -9.19 18.57
N ARG A 70 5.85 -8.69 17.38
CA ARG A 70 7.25 -8.78 16.95
C ARG A 70 7.64 -7.71 15.95
N ILE A 71 8.88 -7.29 16.04
CA ILE A 71 9.53 -6.37 15.12
C ILE A 71 10.60 -7.15 14.37
N VAL A 72 10.46 -7.26 13.05
CA VAL A 72 11.43 -7.92 12.18
C VAL A 72 12.45 -6.89 11.72
N VAL A 73 13.70 -7.08 12.09
CA VAL A 73 14.85 -6.26 11.71
C VAL A 73 15.83 -7.08 10.86
N PHE A 74 16.62 -6.41 10.05
CA PHE A 74 17.52 -7.06 9.11
C PHE A 74 18.97 -6.78 9.44
N GLU A 75 19.75 -7.82 9.73
CA GLU A 75 21.22 -7.78 9.86
C GLU A 75 21.92 -8.15 8.55
N VAL A 76 21.14 -8.30 7.49
CA VAL A 76 21.61 -8.68 6.15
C VAL A 76 20.90 -7.80 5.12
N ALA A 77 21.57 -7.51 4.01
CA ALA A 77 20.99 -6.88 2.83
C ALA A 77 21.34 -7.67 1.57
N GLY A 78 20.47 -7.58 0.58
CA GLY A 78 20.60 -8.26 -0.69
C GLY A 78 19.26 -8.79 -1.20
N VAL A 79 19.34 -9.87 -1.99
CA VAL A 79 18.19 -10.44 -2.67
C VAL A 79 17.73 -11.70 -1.95
N ILE A 80 16.47 -11.75 -1.57
CA ILE A 80 15.78 -12.96 -1.09
C ILE A 80 14.97 -13.53 -2.25
N ASP A 81 15.37 -14.67 -2.75
CA ASP A 81 14.70 -15.35 -3.85
C ASP A 81 13.62 -16.28 -3.33
N LEU A 82 12.36 -15.96 -3.62
CA LEU A 82 11.20 -16.71 -3.14
C LEU A 82 10.89 -17.97 -3.95
N GLY A 83 11.59 -18.20 -5.08
CA GLY A 83 11.44 -19.43 -5.88
C GLY A 83 10.01 -19.67 -6.36
N ARG A 84 9.29 -18.61 -6.74
CA ARG A 84 7.86 -18.61 -7.12
C ARG A 84 6.92 -18.95 -5.95
N THR A 85 7.25 -18.49 -4.76
CA THR A 85 6.39 -18.61 -3.59
C THR A 85 5.79 -17.25 -3.23
N VAL A 86 4.51 -17.23 -2.91
CA VAL A 86 3.85 -16.08 -2.26
C VAL A 86 3.86 -16.34 -0.76
N LEU A 87 4.54 -15.47 -0.01
CA LEU A 87 4.58 -15.55 1.45
C LEU A 87 3.28 -15.02 2.06
N GLU A 88 2.79 -15.71 3.08
CA GLU A 88 1.54 -15.36 3.77
C GLU A 88 1.84 -14.89 5.21
N ILE A 89 1.59 -13.62 5.53
CA ILE A 89 1.68 -13.07 6.87
C ILE A 89 0.34 -13.28 7.58
N LYS A 90 0.23 -14.32 8.38
CA LYS A 90 -1.00 -14.72 9.08
C LYS A 90 -1.04 -14.24 10.53
N GLU A 91 0.11 -14.21 11.18
CA GLU A 91 0.21 -13.82 12.59
C GLU A 91 0.15 -12.29 12.72
N PRO A 92 -0.74 -11.76 13.58
CA PRO A 92 -0.92 -10.32 13.76
C PRO A 92 0.22 -9.68 14.56
N TYR A 93 0.12 -8.36 14.77
CA TYR A 93 1.04 -7.55 15.56
C TYR A 93 2.49 -7.63 15.08
N LEU A 94 2.69 -7.26 13.82
CA LEU A 94 3.99 -7.34 13.15
C LEU A 94 4.44 -5.96 12.64
N THR A 95 5.71 -5.63 12.88
CA THR A 95 6.42 -4.56 12.16
C THR A 95 7.56 -5.15 11.36
N ILE A 96 7.57 -4.94 10.04
CA ILE A 96 8.69 -5.24 9.15
C ILE A 96 9.45 -3.94 8.93
N ALA A 97 10.64 -3.83 9.53
CA ALA A 97 11.47 -2.64 9.52
C ALA A 97 12.61 -2.77 8.50
N GLY A 98 12.30 -2.71 7.19
CA GLY A 98 13.28 -2.84 6.11
C GLY A 98 14.36 -1.75 6.10
N GLN A 99 14.12 -0.61 6.76
CA GLN A 99 15.10 0.46 6.94
C GLN A 99 16.31 0.05 7.79
N THR A 100 16.18 -1.00 8.60
CA THR A 100 17.27 -1.51 9.44
C THR A 100 18.32 -2.28 8.67
N ALA A 101 17.99 -2.76 7.47
CA ALA A 101 18.93 -3.47 6.62
C ALA A 101 20.12 -2.58 6.23
N PRO A 102 21.35 -3.10 6.16
CA PRO A 102 22.46 -2.37 5.55
C PRO A 102 22.16 -2.02 4.09
N SER A 103 22.96 -1.14 3.46
CA SER A 103 22.86 -0.85 2.02
C SER A 103 23.13 -2.12 1.20
N PRO A 104 22.36 -2.39 0.12
CA PRO A 104 21.31 -1.58 -0.50
C PRO A 104 19.88 -1.88 0.01
N GLY A 105 19.72 -2.55 1.13
CA GLY A 105 18.41 -2.97 1.66
C GLY A 105 17.99 -4.36 1.20
N ILE A 106 16.71 -4.70 1.38
CA ILE A 106 16.15 -6.02 1.05
C ILE A 106 15.30 -5.90 -0.22
N THR A 107 15.57 -6.83 -1.15
CA THR A 107 14.74 -7.05 -2.35
C THR A 107 14.28 -8.50 -2.40
N PHE A 108 12.97 -8.72 -2.44
CA PHE A 108 12.38 -10.02 -2.72
C PHE A 108 12.17 -10.17 -4.22
N ILE A 109 12.46 -11.34 -4.77
CA ILE A 109 12.25 -11.67 -6.19
C ILE A 109 11.50 -12.98 -6.37
N ARG A 110 10.90 -13.17 -7.54
CA ARG A 110 10.23 -14.41 -7.98
C ARG A 110 9.15 -14.85 -7.01
N GLY A 111 8.30 -13.92 -6.58
CA GLY A 111 7.22 -14.18 -5.65
C GLY A 111 6.57 -12.89 -5.18
N GLY A 112 5.74 -13.00 -4.15
CA GLY A 112 5.00 -11.89 -3.57
C GLY A 112 4.80 -12.07 -2.06
N ILE A 113 4.12 -11.10 -1.44
CA ILE A 113 3.78 -11.16 -0.01
C ILE A 113 2.31 -10.79 0.16
N ASN A 114 1.53 -11.63 0.85
CA ASN A 114 0.16 -11.36 1.25
C ASN A 114 0.06 -11.19 2.77
N VAL A 115 -0.57 -10.12 3.21
CA VAL A 115 -0.97 -9.92 4.61
C VAL A 115 -2.39 -10.45 4.79
N ARG A 116 -2.55 -11.41 5.72
CA ARG A 116 -3.84 -11.99 6.15
C ARG A 116 -4.14 -11.75 7.62
N GLY A 117 -3.16 -11.25 8.35
CA GLY A 117 -3.29 -10.84 9.75
C GLY A 117 -3.76 -9.39 9.87
N HIS A 118 -3.74 -8.90 11.09
CA HIS A 118 -4.07 -7.51 11.41
C HIS A 118 -2.97 -6.84 12.22
N ASP A 119 -3.03 -5.52 12.33
CA ASP A 119 -2.01 -4.73 13.03
C ASP A 119 -0.61 -4.99 12.48
N VAL A 120 -0.45 -4.74 11.16
CA VAL A 120 0.80 -4.99 10.43
C VAL A 120 1.35 -3.69 9.85
N ILE A 121 2.63 -3.43 10.08
CA ILE A 121 3.39 -2.32 9.52
C ILE A 121 4.49 -2.89 8.62
N VAL A 122 4.54 -2.46 7.36
CA VAL A 122 5.57 -2.87 6.40
C VAL A 122 6.26 -1.63 5.85
N ARG A 123 7.57 -1.52 6.03
CA ARG A 123 8.31 -0.35 5.58
C ARG A 123 9.62 -0.72 4.89
N HIS A 124 9.98 0.04 3.86
CA HIS A 124 11.29 0.09 3.20
C HIS A 124 11.79 -1.24 2.62
N ILE A 125 10.90 -2.06 2.06
CA ILE A 125 11.26 -3.27 1.32
C ILE A 125 10.93 -3.13 -0.16
N ARG A 126 11.58 -3.93 -1.01
CA ARG A 126 11.29 -4.06 -2.45
C ARG A 126 10.79 -5.46 -2.77
N ILE A 127 9.79 -5.55 -3.64
CA ILE A 127 9.31 -6.82 -4.19
C ILE A 127 9.29 -6.69 -5.72
N ARG A 128 10.03 -7.57 -6.39
CA ARG A 128 10.11 -7.67 -7.85
C ARG A 128 9.70 -9.06 -8.27
N THR A 129 8.40 -9.20 -8.54
CA THR A 129 7.77 -10.50 -8.80
C THR A 129 8.33 -11.18 -10.04
N GLY A 130 8.18 -10.58 -11.20
CA GLY A 130 8.70 -11.04 -12.49
C GLY A 130 8.05 -12.31 -13.04
N VAL A 131 8.27 -12.56 -14.31
CA VAL A 131 7.75 -13.73 -15.01
C VAL A 131 8.62 -14.98 -14.83
N ASP A 132 9.90 -14.82 -14.46
CA ASP A 132 10.85 -15.90 -14.22
C ASP A 132 10.89 -16.94 -15.36
N GLY A 133 10.89 -16.48 -16.60
CA GLY A 133 10.92 -17.36 -17.80
C GLY A 133 9.66 -18.22 -17.98
N GLN A 134 8.59 -18.00 -17.25
CA GLN A 134 7.34 -18.72 -17.46
C GLN A 134 6.73 -18.39 -18.82
N ALA A 135 6.15 -19.40 -19.47
CA ALA A 135 5.47 -19.18 -20.72
C ALA A 135 4.27 -18.22 -20.55
N LYS A 136 3.97 -17.46 -21.58
CA LYS A 136 2.77 -16.63 -21.63
C LYS A 136 1.53 -17.47 -21.31
N ARG A 137 0.67 -16.94 -20.45
CA ARG A 137 -0.60 -17.58 -20.02
C ARG A 137 -0.43 -18.93 -19.31
N SER A 138 0.76 -19.20 -18.72
CA SER A 138 1.04 -20.46 -18.02
C SER A 138 0.31 -20.61 -16.68
N GLY A 139 -0.25 -19.53 -16.13
CA GLY A 139 -0.96 -19.55 -14.85
C GLY A 139 -0.11 -19.11 -13.65
N TRP A 140 1.10 -18.62 -13.86
CA TRP A 140 1.84 -17.90 -12.83
C TRP A 140 1.34 -16.45 -12.82
N ASP A 141 0.56 -16.07 -11.79
CA ASP A 141 -0.19 -14.81 -11.75
C ASP A 141 -0.20 -14.12 -10.37
N PRO A 142 0.93 -14.04 -9.65
CA PRO A 142 0.92 -13.42 -8.32
C PRO A 142 0.87 -11.90 -8.36
N ASP A 143 0.24 -11.34 -7.32
CA ASP A 143 0.48 -9.96 -6.89
C ASP A 143 1.90 -9.83 -6.33
N ALA A 144 2.49 -8.62 -6.42
CA ALA A 144 3.70 -8.33 -5.67
C ALA A 144 3.38 -8.17 -4.18
N PHE A 145 2.36 -7.39 -3.84
CA PHE A 145 1.91 -7.23 -2.45
C PHE A 145 0.39 -7.15 -2.35
N GLY A 146 -0.21 -7.96 -1.47
CA GLY A 146 -1.64 -7.96 -1.22
C GLY A 146 -2.01 -7.90 0.27
N THR A 147 -3.18 -7.32 0.56
CA THR A 147 -3.88 -7.53 1.82
C THR A 147 -5.14 -8.33 1.54
N VAL A 148 -5.34 -9.44 2.25
CA VAL A 148 -6.47 -10.35 2.00
C VAL A 148 -7.21 -10.64 3.31
N SER A 149 -8.40 -10.07 3.48
CA SER A 149 -9.15 -10.10 4.76
C SER A 149 -8.34 -9.54 5.94
N ALA A 150 -7.44 -8.60 5.68
CA ALA A 150 -6.56 -7.97 6.66
C ALA A 150 -7.09 -6.58 7.07
N HIS A 151 -6.73 -6.13 8.27
CA HIS A 151 -7.12 -4.81 8.73
C HIS A 151 -6.07 -4.16 9.63
N HIS A 152 -6.14 -2.83 9.78
CA HIS A 152 -5.12 -2.05 10.48
C HIS A 152 -3.72 -2.31 9.90
N VAL A 153 -3.58 -2.12 8.59
CA VAL A 153 -2.32 -2.36 7.87
C VAL A 153 -1.78 -1.05 7.30
N ILE A 154 -0.50 -0.78 7.53
CA ILE A 154 0.24 0.30 6.86
C ILE A 154 1.37 -0.29 6.05
N VAL A 155 1.43 0.10 4.77
CA VAL A 155 2.52 -0.21 3.85
C VAL A 155 3.11 1.11 3.39
N ASP A 156 4.32 1.41 3.84
CA ASP A 156 4.92 2.73 3.71
C ASP A 156 6.32 2.67 3.13
N HIS A 157 6.62 3.53 2.16
CA HIS A 157 7.93 3.59 1.51
C HIS A 157 8.43 2.22 1.02
N CYS A 158 7.61 1.49 0.26
CA CYS A 158 7.99 0.25 -0.38
C CYS A 158 8.03 0.40 -1.90
N THR A 159 8.71 -0.51 -2.59
CA THR A 159 8.67 -0.61 -4.06
C THR A 159 8.11 -1.96 -4.47
N PHE A 160 7.15 -1.95 -5.39
CA PHE A 160 6.51 -3.12 -5.95
C PHE A 160 6.60 -3.03 -7.48
N SER A 161 7.21 -4.02 -8.10
CA SER A 161 7.42 -4.02 -9.56
C SER A 161 7.26 -5.41 -10.14
N TRP A 162 6.93 -5.42 -11.45
CA TRP A 162 6.88 -6.61 -12.28
C TRP A 162 5.85 -7.65 -11.81
N ALA A 163 4.79 -7.20 -11.12
CA ALA A 163 3.70 -8.11 -10.79
C ALA A 163 3.04 -8.66 -12.05
N ILE A 164 2.56 -9.89 -11.95
CA ILE A 164 1.83 -10.56 -13.04
C ILE A 164 0.34 -10.21 -12.96
N ASP A 165 -0.23 -10.10 -11.74
CA ASP A 165 -1.53 -9.48 -11.53
C ASP A 165 -1.33 -8.06 -10.96
N GLU A 166 -1.56 -7.74 -9.71
CA GLU A 166 -1.41 -6.38 -9.18
C GLU A 166 -0.08 -6.12 -8.48
N ASN A 167 0.47 -4.90 -8.64
CA ASN A 167 1.62 -4.48 -7.83
C ASN A 167 1.25 -4.28 -6.35
N MET A 168 0.05 -3.73 -6.07
CA MET A 168 -0.49 -3.57 -4.70
C MET A 168 -1.99 -3.86 -4.70
N SER A 169 -2.49 -4.69 -3.80
CA SER A 169 -3.92 -4.98 -3.74
C SER A 169 -4.50 -5.00 -2.32
N ALA A 170 -5.81 -4.74 -2.22
CA ALA A 170 -6.59 -4.96 -1.02
C ALA A 170 -7.86 -5.75 -1.39
N SER A 171 -7.99 -6.94 -0.83
CA SER A 171 -9.03 -7.88 -1.23
C SER A 171 -9.56 -8.72 -0.07
N GLY A 172 -10.47 -9.63 -0.38
CA GLY A 172 -11.08 -10.58 0.53
C GLY A 172 -12.36 -11.15 -0.03
N PRO A 173 -13.11 -11.93 0.73
CA PRO A 173 -14.39 -12.47 0.30
C PRO A 173 -15.41 -11.33 0.09
N ARG A 174 -16.12 -11.38 -1.04
CA ARG A 174 -17.07 -10.34 -1.44
C ARG A 174 -18.32 -10.29 -0.56
N PHE A 175 -18.86 -11.44 -0.19
CA PHE A 175 -20.17 -11.57 0.48
C PHE A 175 -20.14 -12.57 1.65
N LYS A 176 -19.09 -12.56 2.46
CA LYS A 176 -19.02 -13.41 3.66
C LYS A 176 -19.78 -12.73 4.80
N GLY A 177 -20.88 -13.36 5.25
CA GLY A 177 -21.77 -12.83 6.30
C GLY A 177 -23.19 -12.65 5.81
N GLN A 178 -24.07 -12.15 6.68
CA GLN A 178 -25.52 -12.03 6.45
C GLN A 178 -25.93 -10.65 5.91
N ASN A 179 -25.10 -9.63 6.12
CA ASN A 179 -25.40 -8.25 5.81
C ASN A 179 -24.15 -7.49 5.35
N ILE A 180 -24.33 -6.24 4.92
CA ILE A 180 -23.28 -5.40 4.36
C ILE A 180 -22.14 -5.15 5.35
N ASP A 181 -22.44 -4.96 6.62
CA ASP A 181 -21.43 -4.66 7.62
C ASP A 181 -20.54 -5.89 7.86
N GLU A 182 -21.12 -7.08 7.87
CA GLU A 182 -20.37 -8.32 7.93
C GLU A 182 -19.53 -8.58 6.68
N TRP A 183 -20.03 -8.24 5.47
CA TRP A 183 -19.25 -8.34 4.24
C TRP A 183 -18.02 -7.46 4.30
N ARG A 184 -18.19 -6.22 4.77
CA ARG A 184 -17.08 -5.25 4.94
C ARG A 184 -16.07 -5.66 6.01
N ALA A 185 -16.55 -6.20 7.12
CA ALA A 185 -15.69 -6.72 8.17
C ALA A 185 -14.91 -7.98 7.76
N ALA A 186 -15.42 -8.75 6.79
CA ALA A 186 -14.79 -9.98 6.34
C ALA A 186 -13.72 -9.77 5.26
N THR A 187 -13.74 -8.65 4.55
CA THR A 187 -12.72 -8.28 3.57
C THR A 187 -11.69 -7.32 4.18
N SER A 188 -10.68 -6.90 3.43
CA SER A 188 -9.70 -5.95 3.94
C SER A 188 -10.34 -4.60 4.24
N HIS A 189 -9.95 -3.99 5.36
CA HIS A 189 -10.40 -2.65 5.76
C HIS A 189 -9.34 -1.95 6.63
N ASP A 190 -9.44 -0.64 6.78
CA ASP A 190 -8.45 0.16 7.51
C ASP A 190 -7.03 -0.12 7.01
N VAL A 191 -6.80 0.12 5.72
CA VAL A 191 -5.50 -0.11 5.05
C VAL A 191 -4.96 1.19 4.49
N THR A 192 -3.70 1.47 4.75
CA THR A 192 -2.98 2.61 4.19
C THR A 192 -1.80 2.16 3.36
N PHE A 193 -1.75 2.59 2.11
CA PHE A 193 -0.59 2.55 1.24
C PHE A 193 -0.05 3.97 1.11
N SER A 194 1.17 4.24 1.60
CA SER A 194 1.77 5.57 1.59
C SER A 194 3.20 5.56 1.04
N TYR A 195 3.53 6.55 0.23
CA TYR A 195 4.86 6.74 -0.36
C TYR A 195 5.44 5.53 -1.09
N ASN A 196 4.62 4.63 -1.61
CA ASN A 196 5.09 3.47 -2.37
C ASN A 196 5.35 3.83 -3.84
N LEU A 197 6.25 3.08 -4.47
CA LEU A 197 6.44 3.05 -5.91
C LEU A 197 5.89 1.72 -6.45
N ALA A 198 4.80 1.77 -7.21
CA ALA A 198 4.18 0.63 -7.89
C ALA A 198 4.40 0.75 -9.39
N SER A 199 5.28 -0.06 -9.96
CA SER A 199 5.73 0.18 -11.34
C SER A 199 5.84 -1.08 -12.18
N GLU A 200 5.69 -0.87 -13.50
CA GLU A 200 6.03 -1.88 -14.51
C GLU A 200 5.35 -3.24 -14.25
N GLY A 201 4.05 -3.23 -13.89
CA GLY A 201 3.27 -4.47 -13.91
C GLY A 201 3.34 -5.09 -15.31
N LEU A 202 3.66 -6.39 -15.41
CA LEU A 202 3.95 -7.04 -16.70
C LEU A 202 2.68 -7.25 -17.51
N ALA A 203 2.71 -6.90 -18.82
CA ALA A 203 1.53 -6.87 -19.67
C ALA A 203 1.22 -8.25 -20.28
N ASP A 204 1.84 -8.61 -21.38
CA ASP A 204 1.59 -9.90 -22.05
C ASP A 204 2.54 -10.99 -21.51
N ALA A 205 2.32 -11.36 -20.24
CA ALA A 205 3.16 -12.27 -19.48
C ALA A 205 2.44 -13.62 -19.20
N SER A 206 2.71 -14.21 -18.05
CA SER A 206 2.23 -15.54 -17.66
C SER A 206 0.79 -15.60 -17.14
N HIS A 207 0.10 -14.44 -16.95
CA HIS A 207 -1.26 -14.40 -16.45
C HIS A 207 -2.26 -15.15 -17.35
N PRO A 208 -3.11 -16.07 -16.82
CA PRO A 208 -3.95 -16.96 -17.63
C PRO A 208 -5.04 -16.24 -18.42
N LYS A 209 -5.50 -15.06 -17.95
CA LYS A 209 -6.50 -14.24 -18.65
C LYS A 209 -5.94 -13.40 -19.79
N GLY A 210 -4.62 -13.46 -20.05
CA GLY A 210 -3.96 -12.69 -21.10
C GLY A 210 -3.37 -11.39 -20.59
N GLU A 211 -3.39 -10.35 -21.44
CA GLU A 211 -2.75 -9.06 -21.14
C GLU A 211 -3.22 -8.45 -19.82
N HIS A 212 -2.26 -8.08 -18.95
CA HIS A 212 -2.51 -7.53 -17.62
C HIS A 212 -1.82 -6.18 -17.43
N SER A 213 -0.70 -6.09 -16.72
CA SER A 213 -0.07 -4.82 -16.31
C SER A 213 -0.97 -3.99 -15.38
N LYS A 214 -1.14 -4.45 -14.15
CA LYS A 214 -2.05 -3.83 -13.18
C LYS A 214 -1.28 -3.12 -12.06
N GLY A 215 -1.71 -1.89 -11.74
CA GLY A 215 -1.15 -1.14 -10.61
C GLY A 215 -1.70 -1.63 -9.27
N SER A 216 -2.98 -1.42 -9.02
CA SER A 216 -3.62 -1.73 -7.72
C SER A 216 -5.08 -2.10 -7.86
N LEU A 217 -5.49 -3.18 -7.20
CA LEU A 217 -6.89 -3.56 -7.05
C LEU A 217 -7.39 -3.27 -5.63
N VAL A 218 -8.52 -2.60 -5.53
CA VAL A 218 -9.33 -2.52 -4.32
C VAL A 218 -10.62 -3.29 -4.58
N HIS A 219 -10.70 -4.49 -4.03
CA HIS A 219 -11.78 -5.44 -4.31
C HIS A 219 -13.11 -4.99 -3.68
N ASP A 220 -14.23 -5.59 -4.12
CA ASP A 220 -15.56 -5.24 -3.64
C ASP A 220 -15.68 -5.22 -2.12
N ASN A 221 -16.40 -4.24 -1.60
CA ASN A 221 -16.69 -4.01 -0.17
C ASN A 221 -15.49 -3.65 0.72
N VAL A 222 -14.26 -3.55 0.19
CA VAL A 222 -13.13 -3.00 0.94
C VAL A 222 -13.44 -1.58 1.39
N THR A 223 -13.20 -1.27 2.66
CA THR A 223 -13.52 0.04 3.24
C THR A 223 -12.33 0.66 3.97
N ASN A 224 -12.36 1.99 4.11
CA ASN A 224 -11.31 2.72 4.80
C ASN A 224 -9.93 2.46 4.20
N ILE A 225 -9.84 2.48 2.86
CA ILE A 225 -8.56 2.37 2.16
C ILE A 225 -8.04 3.74 1.77
N LEU A 226 -6.77 3.97 2.04
CA LEU A 226 -6.06 5.19 1.70
C LEU A 226 -4.85 4.90 0.82
N PHE A 227 -4.83 5.52 -0.35
CA PHE A 227 -3.61 5.70 -1.14
C PHE A 227 -3.11 7.13 -0.97
N TYR A 228 -1.95 7.30 -0.34
CA TYR A 228 -1.42 8.59 0.03
C TYR A 228 0.02 8.76 -0.44
N ARG A 229 0.23 9.68 -1.39
CA ARG A 229 1.58 10.02 -1.89
C ARG A 229 2.34 8.83 -2.50
N ASN A 230 1.64 7.98 -3.27
CA ASN A 230 2.27 6.90 -4.03
C ASN A 230 2.57 7.35 -5.46
N ILE A 231 3.47 6.63 -6.11
CA ILE A 231 3.70 6.69 -7.56
C ILE A 231 3.22 5.39 -8.19
N TRP A 232 2.35 5.49 -9.21
CA TRP A 232 2.13 4.42 -10.17
C TRP A 232 2.80 4.81 -11.48
N ALA A 233 3.70 3.96 -11.99
CA ALA A 233 4.42 4.22 -13.23
C ALA A 233 4.40 3.01 -14.16
N HIS A 234 4.10 3.24 -15.45
CA HIS A 234 4.14 2.20 -16.48
C HIS A 234 3.24 0.98 -16.20
N ASN A 235 2.03 1.21 -15.71
CA ASN A 235 1.02 0.17 -15.53
C ASN A 235 -0.08 0.34 -16.58
N GLY A 236 -0.52 -0.75 -17.20
CA GLY A 236 -1.54 -0.71 -18.25
C GLY A 236 -2.87 -0.16 -17.77
N GLU A 237 -3.24 -0.46 -16.53
CA GLU A 237 -4.46 0.04 -15.89
C GLU A 237 -4.43 -0.19 -14.36
N ARG A 238 -5.51 0.15 -13.68
CA ARG A 238 -5.68 -0.04 -12.22
C ARG A 238 -4.68 0.79 -11.38
N SER A 239 -4.67 2.11 -11.60
CA SER A 239 -3.82 3.01 -10.83
C SER A 239 -4.65 4.02 -10.01
N PRO A 240 -5.50 3.57 -9.03
CA PRO A 240 -6.00 2.22 -8.78
C PRO A 240 -7.36 1.88 -9.42
N LEU A 241 -7.79 0.60 -9.40
CA LEU A 241 -9.17 0.18 -9.60
C LEU A 241 -9.89 0.05 -8.27
N PHE A 242 -11.05 0.68 -8.15
CA PHE A 242 -12.01 0.47 -7.05
C PHE A 242 -13.20 -0.33 -7.55
N LYS A 243 -13.52 -1.43 -6.86
CA LYS A 243 -14.68 -2.26 -7.19
C LYS A 243 -15.92 -1.85 -6.40
N GLY A 244 -17.03 -2.56 -6.60
CA GLY A 244 -18.34 -2.22 -6.02
C GLY A 244 -18.35 -2.10 -4.51
N GLY A 245 -19.05 -1.09 -3.98
CA GLY A 245 -19.20 -0.87 -2.53
C GLY A 245 -17.97 -0.42 -1.77
N VAL A 246 -16.84 -0.21 -2.46
CA VAL A 246 -15.56 0.26 -1.87
C VAL A 246 -15.72 1.66 -1.28
N ARG A 247 -15.03 1.92 -0.16
CA ARG A 247 -14.91 3.24 0.45
C ARG A 247 -13.45 3.61 0.65
N GLY A 248 -12.98 4.66 -0.02
CA GLY A 248 -11.57 5.01 0.05
C GLY A 248 -11.22 6.42 -0.41
N SER A 249 -9.94 6.74 -0.27
CA SER A 249 -9.37 8.01 -0.67
C SER A 249 -8.08 7.82 -1.46
N VAL A 250 -7.88 8.68 -2.46
CA VAL A 250 -6.67 8.78 -3.28
C VAL A 250 -6.18 10.22 -3.16
N ILE A 251 -5.06 10.44 -2.47
CA ILE A 251 -4.64 11.79 -2.08
C ILE A 251 -3.16 12.01 -2.39
N ASN A 252 -2.87 13.05 -3.17
CA ASN A 252 -1.52 13.49 -3.55
C ASN A 252 -0.66 12.39 -4.19
N ASN A 253 -1.23 11.55 -5.04
CA ASN A 253 -0.49 10.54 -5.77
C ASN A 253 -0.10 11.02 -7.17
N LEU A 254 0.94 10.40 -7.72
CA LEU A 254 1.37 10.57 -9.10
C LEU A 254 1.06 9.28 -9.91
N ILE A 255 0.35 9.45 -11.01
CA ILE A 255 0.09 8.39 -11.98
C ILE A 255 0.79 8.78 -13.27
N TYR A 256 1.82 8.05 -13.65
CA TYR A 256 2.61 8.32 -14.85
C TYR A 256 2.50 7.18 -15.85
N ASN A 257 2.31 7.56 -17.12
CA ASN A 257 2.25 6.62 -18.25
C ASN A 257 1.26 5.46 -18.02
N PRO A 258 -0.01 5.74 -17.57
CA PRO A 258 -1.04 4.71 -17.54
C PRO A 258 -1.33 4.29 -19.01
N GLY A 259 -1.53 2.99 -19.25
CA GLY A 259 -1.88 2.51 -20.59
C GLY A 259 -3.32 2.89 -20.96
N LYS A 260 -4.27 2.03 -20.64
CA LYS A 260 -5.68 2.15 -21.04
C LYS A 260 -6.55 2.92 -20.04
N ARG A 261 -6.23 2.86 -18.75
CA ARG A 261 -7.00 3.48 -17.67
C ARG A 261 -6.10 3.85 -16.48
N ALA A 262 -6.31 5.03 -15.94
CA ALA A 262 -5.69 5.47 -14.69
C ALA A 262 -6.53 5.03 -13.48
N VAL A 263 -7.16 5.97 -12.76
CA VAL A 263 -8.13 5.63 -11.71
C VAL A 263 -9.42 5.15 -12.36
N HIS A 264 -9.96 4.03 -11.89
CA HIS A 264 -11.27 3.61 -12.37
C HIS A 264 -12.10 2.88 -11.31
N TYR A 265 -13.41 2.87 -11.55
CA TYR A 265 -14.39 2.22 -10.68
C TYR A 265 -15.27 1.31 -11.51
N ASN A 266 -15.58 0.12 -10.99
CA ASN A 266 -16.67 -0.69 -11.51
C ASN A 266 -17.33 -1.56 -10.44
N LEU A 267 -18.65 -1.74 -10.56
CA LEU A 267 -19.39 -2.82 -9.95
C LEU A 267 -19.92 -3.69 -11.08
N MET A 268 -19.51 -4.94 -11.10
CA MET A 268 -19.91 -5.88 -12.16
C MET A 268 -21.14 -6.67 -11.73
N ALA A 269 -22.27 -6.50 -12.42
CA ALA A 269 -23.53 -7.20 -12.12
C ALA A 269 -23.34 -8.72 -12.02
N LEU A 270 -22.54 -9.30 -12.92
CA LEU A 270 -22.27 -10.74 -12.92
C LEU A 270 -21.60 -11.21 -11.62
N GLU A 271 -20.71 -10.42 -11.04
CA GLU A 271 -20.00 -10.74 -9.79
C GLU A 271 -20.85 -10.51 -8.56
N TRP A 272 -21.80 -9.57 -8.63
CA TRP A 272 -22.72 -9.26 -7.53
C TRP A 272 -23.96 -10.17 -7.52
N GLY A 273 -24.34 -10.71 -8.66
CA GLY A 273 -25.48 -11.63 -8.77
C GLY A 273 -26.77 -11.00 -8.24
N LYS A 274 -27.37 -11.62 -7.20
CA LYS A 274 -28.61 -11.14 -6.57
C LYS A 274 -28.39 -10.21 -5.37
N HIS A 275 -27.14 -9.94 -4.98
CA HIS A 275 -26.85 -9.07 -3.85
C HIS A 275 -27.17 -7.61 -4.19
N PRO A 276 -27.72 -6.84 -3.24
CA PRO A 276 -28.07 -5.44 -3.47
C PRO A 276 -26.79 -4.62 -3.69
N TYR A 277 -26.74 -3.89 -4.81
CA TYR A 277 -25.60 -3.05 -5.15
C TYR A 277 -25.35 -1.98 -4.08
N GLN A 278 -24.08 -1.78 -3.77
CA GLN A 278 -23.62 -0.74 -2.87
C GLN A 278 -22.88 0.33 -3.67
N ASN A 279 -23.22 1.60 -3.42
CA ASN A 279 -22.45 2.69 -3.99
C ASN A 279 -20.99 2.61 -3.53
N GLY A 280 -20.08 2.81 -4.48
CA GLY A 280 -18.70 3.13 -4.13
C GLY A 280 -18.62 4.56 -3.56
N GLN A 281 -17.64 4.82 -2.70
CA GLN A 281 -17.35 6.13 -2.15
C GLN A 281 -15.86 6.45 -2.35
N LEU A 282 -15.57 7.48 -3.13
CA LEU A 282 -14.19 7.87 -3.46
C LEU A 282 -13.96 9.36 -3.28
N SER A 283 -12.96 9.70 -2.47
CA SER A 283 -12.39 11.05 -2.42
C SER A 283 -11.05 11.08 -3.14
N ALA A 284 -10.91 11.91 -4.19
CA ALA A 284 -9.67 12.09 -4.93
C ALA A 284 -9.23 13.55 -4.85
N VAL A 285 -8.10 13.82 -4.19
CA VAL A 285 -7.66 15.20 -3.92
C VAL A 285 -6.16 15.35 -4.17
N GLY A 286 -5.80 16.37 -4.93
CA GLY A 286 -4.42 16.76 -5.18
C GLY A 286 -3.59 15.76 -5.96
N ASN A 287 -4.21 14.88 -6.75
CA ASN A 287 -3.48 13.88 -7.53
C ASN A 287 -3.03 14.45 -8.89
N VAL A 288 -1.95 13.91 -9.41
CA VAL A 288 -1.43 14.22 -10.74
C VAL A 288 -1.43 12.97 -11.60
N MET A 289 -2.07 13.04 -12.76
CA MET A 289 -1.94 12.05 -13.82
C MET A 289 -1.22 12.69 -15.01
N ARG A 290 -0.15 12.08 -15.46
CA ARG A 290 0.59 12.48 -16.64
C ARG A 290 0.73 11.31 -17.61
N GLY A 291 0.23 11.47 -18.83
CA GLY A 291 0.41 10.53 -19.93
C GLY A 291 1.89 10.36 -20.26
N GLY A 292 2.22 9.23 -20.86
CA GLY A 292 3.57 8.90 -21.28
C GLY A 292 3.57 8.14 -22.62
N PRO A 293 4.70 7.52 -23.00
CA PRO A 293 4.83 6.85 -24.29
C PRO A 293 3.82 5.73 -24.56
N SER A 294 3.36 5.03 -23.51
CA SER A 294 2.39 3.92 -23.62
C SER A 294 0.95 4.30 -23.32
N THR A 295 0.66 5.59 -23.06
CA THR A 295 -0.70 6.02 -22.74
C THR A 295 -1.56 6.07 -24.00
N ASP A 296 -2.69 5.36 -23.99
CA ASP A 296 -3.64 5.32 -25.10
C ASP A 296 -4.41 6.64 -25.21
N GLY A 297 -4.16 7.39 -26.29
CA GLY A 297 -4.97 8.56 -26.66
C GLY A 297 -5.26 9.51 -25.49
N GLN A 298 -6.54 9.84 -25.29
CA GLN A 298 -7.01 10.76 -24.25
C GLN A 298 -7.57 10.02 -23.03
N VAL A 299 -6.73 9.30 -22.29
CA VAL A 299 -7.15 8.59 -21.06
C VAL A 299 -7.64 9.58 -20.00
N PRO A 300 -8.90 9.49 -19.53
CA PRO A 300 -9.40 10.33 -18.44
C PRO A 300 -8.75 9.99 -17.10
N PHE A 301 -8.74 10.97 -16.17
CA PHE A 301 -8.28 10.74 -14.80
C PHE A 301 -9.07 9.63 -14.10
N LEU A 302 -10.41 9.71 -14.15
CA LEU A 302 -11.32 8.71 -13.55
C LEU A 302 -12.26 8.16 -14.63
N MET A 303 -12.30 6.83 -14.76
CA MET A 303 -13.23 6.14 -15.65
C MET A 303 -14.21 5.27 -14.85
N LEU A 304 -15.50 5.34 -15.23
CA LEU A 304 -16.54 4.49 -14.68
C LEU A 304 -16.85 3.32 -15.62
N GLY A 305 -17.03 2.13 -15.02
CA GLY A 305 -17.55 0.93 -15.68
C GLY A 305 -18.62 0.25 -14.85
N GLY A 306 -19.29 -0.74 -15.43
CA GLY A 306 -20.28 -1.58 -14.73
C GLY A 306 -21.59 -0.87 -14.37
N ASP A 307 -22.24 -1.35 -13.31
CA ASP A 307 -23.66 -1.08 -13.02
C ASP A 307 -23.90 -0.30 -11.72
N GLY A 308 -22.95 -0.29 -10.78
CA GLY A 308 -23.13 0.38 -9.48
C GLY A 308 -22.67 1.81 -9.48
N ASP A 309 -23.36 2.68 -8.75
CA ASP A 309 -23.08 4.10 -8.67
C ASP A 309 -21.82 4.42 -7.84
N LEU A 310 -21.17 5.56 -8.14
CA LEU A 310 -20.03 6.07 -7.41
C LEU A 310 -20.33 7.46 -6.84
N GLU A 311 -20.31 7.58 -5.51
CA GLU A 311 -20.25 8.87 -4.82
C GLU A 311 -18.81 9.37 -4.85
N TYR A 312 -18.61 10.55 -5.42
CA TYR A 312 -17.29 11.08 -5.71
C TYR A 312 -17.11 12.50 -5.22
N PHE A 313 -16.07 12.73 -4.43
CA PHE A 313 -15.52 14.04 -4.13
C PHE A 313 -14.16 14.20 -4.82
N GLY A 314 -14.00 15.29 -5.58
CA GLY A 314 -12.74 15.59 -6.27
C GLY A 314 -12.37 17.07 -6.14
N ARG A 315 -11.11 17.32 -5.81
CA ARG A 315 -10.55 18.67 -5.73
C ARG A 315 -9.09 18.69 -6.10
N ASP A 316 -8.66 19.69 -6.86
CA ASP A 316 -7.24 19.95 -7.19
C ASP A 316 -6.53 18.73 -7.80
N ASN A 317 -7.21 17.97 -8.69
CA ASN A 317 -6.57 16.92 -9.45
C ASN A 317 -6.16 17.44 -10.83
N ILE A 318 -5.00 17.03 -11.30
CA ILE A 318 -4.45 17.37 -12.62
C ILE A 318 -4.42 16.10 -13.48
N ALA A 319 -4.85 16.23 -14.74
CA ALA A 319 -4.67 15.19 -15.76
C ALA A 319 -4.15 15.86 -17.05
N VAL A 320 -2.98 15.45 -17.50
CA VAL A 320 -2.36 15.96 -18.73
C VAL A 320 -1.77 14.81 -19.56
N ASP A 321 -1.70 15.02 -20.86
CA ASP A 321 -1.00 14.11 -21.76
C ASP A 321 0.54 14.28 -21.65
N LYS A 322 1.28 13.54 -22.48
CA LYS A 322 2.76 13.62 -22.51
C LYS A 322 3.31 14.95 -22.99
N TYR A 323 2.48 15.83 -23.53
CA TYR A 323 2.84 17.18 -23.99
C TYR A 323 2.36 18.27 -23.02
N GLY A 324 1.73 17.90 -21.90
CA GLY A 324 1.17 18.84 -20.93
C GLY A 324 -0.22 19.37 -21.30
N VAL A 325 -0.87 18.83 -22.34
CA VAL A 325 -2.23 19.22 -22.71
C VAL A 325 -3.24 18.56 -21.77
N ALA A 326 -4.21 19.34 -21.29
CA ALA A 326 -5.23 18.87 -20.34
C ALA A 326 -6.04 17.70 -20.90
N LEU A 327 -6.20 16.67 -20.11
CA LEU A 327 -7.01 15.49 -20.38
C LEU A 327 -8.36 15.54 -19.65
N PRO A 328 -9.39 14.81 -20.12
CA PRO A 328 -10.68 14.74 -19.46
C PRO A 328 -10.55 14.21 -18.01
N MET A 329 -11.27 14.82 -17.07
CA MET A 329 -11.31 14.33 -15.68
C MET A 329 -12.16 13.08 -15.52
N PHE A 330 -13.17 12.88 -16.38
CA PHE A 330 -14.11 11.77 -16.29
C PHE A 330 -14.33 11.10 -17.63
N GLY A 331 -14.44 9.77 -17.61
CA GLY A 331 -14.77 8.95 -18.77
C GLY A 331 -15.54 7.69 -18.37
N ARG A 332 -15.85 6.88 -19.37
CA ARG A 332 -16.56 5.61 -19.23
C ARG A 332 -15.90 4.55 -20.07
N TYR A 333 -16.05 3.28 -19.68
CA TYR A 333 -15.56 2.16 -20.46
C TYR A 333 -16.54 0.99 -20.41
N GLY A 334 -16.57 0.20 -21.47
CA GLY A 334 -17.53 -0.88 -21.63
C GLY A 334 -18.99 -0.39 -21.61
N GLU A 335 -19.93 -1.31 -21.49
CA GLU A 335 -21.31 -1.00 -21.22
C GLU A 335 -21.45 -0.60 -19.76
N THR A 336 -21.76 0.69 -19.53
CA THR A 336 -21.81 1.22 -18.18
C THR A 336 -23.12 1.92 -17.89
N ARG A 337 -23.78 1.49 -16.79
CA ARG A 337 -25.00 2.09 -16.24
C ARG A 337 -24.69 2.94 -15.00
N ALA A 338 -23.51 2.77 -14.42
CA ALA A 338 -23.05 3.48 -13.24
C ALA A 338 -23.20 5.01 -13.38
N LYS A 339 -23.70 5.66 -12.35
CA LYS A 339 -23.78 7.12 -12.25
C LYS A 339 -22.64 7.64 -11.40
N LEU A 340 -22.07 8.78 -11.81
CA LEU A 340 -21.17 9.57 -11.00
C LEU A 340 -21.96 10.58 -10.18
N ILE A 341 -22.04 10.37 -8.88
CA ILE A 341 -22.74 11.23 -7.93
C ILE A 341 -21.70 12.14 -7.27
N LYS A 342 -21.56 13.36 -7.79
CA LYS A 342 -20.61 14.34 -7.22
C LYS A 342 -21.10 14.86 -5.89
N THR A 343 -20.24 14.83 -4.87
CA THR A 343 -20.51 15.32 -3.53
C THR A 343 -19.79 16.64 -3.26
N GLN A 344 -20.34 17.47 -2.36
CA GLN A 344 -19.76 18.77 -1.97
C GLN A 344 -18.74 18.63 -0.83
N LYS A 345 -18.76 17.51 -0.12
CA LYS A 345 -17.85 17.20 0.98
C LYS A 345 -17.14 15.87 0.71
N PRO A 346 -15.92 15.67 1.23
CA PRO A 346 -15.26 14.39 1.11
C PRO A 346 -16.12 13.24 1.64
N VAL A 347 -16.10 12.14 0.92
CA VAL A 347 -16.63 10.83 1.33
C VAL A 347 -15.45 9.93 1.67
N ALA A 348 -15.60 9.01 2.63
CA ALA A 348 -14.50 8.12 3.04
C ALA A 348 -13.17 8.90 3.28
N TRP A 349 -13.18 9.85 4.22
CA TRP A 349 -12.04 10.73 4.49
C TRP A 349 -11.44 10.48 5.86
N PRO A 350 -10.15 10.08 5.97
CA PRO A 350 -9.50 9.88 7.26
C PRO A 350 -9.13 11.21 7.92
N ASN A 351 -9.04 11.20 9.24
CA ASN A 351 -8.58 12.35 10.00
C ASN A 351 -7.07 12.60 9.83
N GLY A 352 -6.64 13.84 10.04
CA GLY A 352 -5.21 14.21 10.10
C GLY A 352 -4.49 14.26 8.76
N ILE A 353 -5.19 14.16 7.63
CA ILE A 353 -4.58 14.23 6.29
C ILE A 353 -4.13 15.65 5.99
N ASN A 354 -2.85 15.80 5.64
CA ASN A 354 -2.27 17.02 5.11
C ASN A 354 -2.19 16.95 3.58
N VAL A 355 -3.04 17.72 2.90
CA VAL A 355 -3.09 17.79 1.44
C VAL A 355 -2.12 18.86 0.94
N MET A 356 -1.18 18.49 0.07
CA MET A 356 -0.36 19.45 -0.65
C MET A 356 -1.01 19.87 -1.97
N PRO A 357 -0.71 21.06 -2.51
CA PRO A 357 -1.16 21.46 -3.84
C PRO A 357 -0.68 20.45 -4.91
N SER A 358 -1.53 20.12 -5.87
CA SER A 358 -1.21 19.16 -6.94
C SER A 358 0.07 19.51 -7.71
N ARG A 359 0.33 20.81 -7.93
CA ARG A 359 1.56 21.28 -8.62
C ARG A 359 2.87 20.88 -7.94
N ASP A 360 2.85 20.55 -6.66
CA ASP A 360 4.04 20.22 -5.86
C ASP A 360 4.24 18.69 -5.76
N VAL A 361 3.23 17.90 -6.14
CA VAL A 361 3.17 16.44 -5.93
C VAL A 361 4.28 15.71 -6.67
N GLU A 362 4.47 15.96 -7.95
CA GLU A 362 5.45 15.23 -8.76
C GLU A 362 6.86 15.43 -8.21
N THR A 363 7.29 16.66 -8.00
CA THR A 363 8.62 16.97 -7.44
C THR A 363 8.83 16.33 -6.06
N HIS A 364 7.80 16.42 -5.20
CA HIS A 364 7.86 15.83 -3.87
C HIS A 364 7.98 14.31 -3.92
N LEU A 365 7.20 13.64 -4.76
CA LEU A 365 7.19 12.18 -4.81
C LEU A 365 8.44 11.60 -5.48
N LEU A 366 8.97 12.22 -6.52
CA LEU A 366 10.23 11.82 -7.12
C LEU A 366 11.39 11.83 -6.11
N ALA A 367 11.35 12.74 -5.15
CA ALA A 367 12.33 12.79 -4.09
C ALA A 367 12.10 11.75 -2.98
N ASN A 368 10.83 11.46 -2.61
CA ASN A 368 10.51 10.81 -1.35
C ASN A 368 9.81 9.44 -1.48
N ALA A 369 9.21 9.07 -2.62
CA ALA A 369 8.50 7.79 -2.74
C ALA A 369 9.42 6.61 -3.07
N GLY A 370 8.93 5.40 -2.83
CA GLY A 370 9.63 4.13 -3.02
C GLY A 370 10.46 3.70 -1.82
N ALA A 371 10.99 2.50 -1.90
CA ALA A 371 11.80 1.94 -0.85
C ALA A 371 13.11 2.73 -0.67
N ARG A 372 13.41 3.10 0.58
CA ARG A 372 14.69 3.72 0.95
C ARG A 372 15.06 4.93 0.06
N PRO A 373 14.33 6.05 0.10
CA PRO A 373 14.63 7.22 -0.76
C PRO A 373 16.07 7.76 -0.64
N TRP A 374 16.70 7.51 0.51
CA TRP A 374 18.11 7.87 0.78
C TRP A 374 19.12 6.86 0.23
N ASP A 375 18.68 5.68 -0.22
CA ASP A 375 19.53 4.56 -0.63
C ASP A 375 18.79 3.69 -1.67
N ARG A 376 18.44 4.34 -2.79
CA ARG A 376 17.73 3.70 -3.90
C ARG A 376 18.64 2.75 -4.66
N ASP A 377 18.10 1.63 -5.10
CA ASP A 377 18.79 0.75 -6.04
C ASP A 377 18.67 1.25 -7.49
N ALA A 378 19.35 0.56 -8.39
CA ALA A 378 19.45 0.96 -9.80
C ALA A 378 18.07 0.96 -10.49
N ASP A 379 17.17 0.04 -10.15
CA ASP A 379 15.86 -0.03 -10.76
C ASP A 379 14.92 1.09 -10.28
N ASP A 380 14.89 1.38 -8.97
CA ASP A 380 14.14 2.51 -8.45
C ASP A 380 14.63 3.83 -9.06
N ILE A 381 15.96 4.01 -9.19
CA ILE A 381 16.57 5.17 -9.86
C ILE A 381 16.12 5.24 -11.32
N ARG A 382 16.17 4.12 -12.06
CA ARG A 382 15.78 4.05 -13.48
C ARG A 382 14.33 4.43 -13.68
N VAL A 383 13.41 3.85 -12.90
CA VAL A 383 11.97 4.13 -13.01
C VAL A 383 11.69 5.60 -12.70
N LEU A 384 12.23 6.14 -11.61
CA LEU A 384 12.01 7.54 -11.23
C LEU A 384 12.64 8.51 -12.22
N TYR A 385 13.79 8.18 -12.81
CA TYR A 385 14.39 8.93 -13.91
C TYR A 385 13.48 8.92 -15.15
N PHE A 386 12.91 7.78 -15.51
CA PHE A 386 11.98 7.71 -16.64
C PHE A 386 10.71 8.53 -16.38
N VAL A 387 10.20 8.52 -15.15
CA VAL A 387 9.09 9.40 -14.78
C VAL A 387 9.49 10.87 -14.96
N ALA A 388 10.62 11.30 -14.42
CA ALA A 388 11.08 12.69 -14.50
C ALA A 388 11.24 13.15 -15.97
N GLU A 389 11.86 12.32 -16.81
CA GLU A 389 12.19 12.66 -18.20
C GLU A 389 11.04 12.37 -19.22
N GLY A 390 9.89 11.90 -18.75
CA GLY A 390 8.78 11.57 -19.67
C GLY A 390 9.04 10.34 -20.53
N ARG A 391 9.82 9.37 -20.06
CA ARG A 391 10.32 8.18 -20.76
C ARG A 391 9.74 6.90 -20.18
N GLY A 392 10.21 5.76 -20.72
CA GLY A 392 9.81 4.42 -20.29
C GLY A 392 8.53 3.94 -20.93
N GLU A 393 8.26 2.66 -20.82
CA GLU A 393 7.10 2.00 -21.44
C GLU A 393 6.53 0.90 -20.56
N ILE A 394 5.33 0.42 -20.90
CA ILE A 394 4.75 -0.79 -20.34
C ILE A 394 5.46 -1.98 -20.95
N ILE A 395 5.89 -2.93 -20.12
CA ILE A 395 6.71 -4.07 -20.53
C ILE A 395 6.00 -5.40 -20.26
N ASP A 396 6.46 -6.46 -20.95
CA ASP A 396 5.91 -7.83 -20.79
C ASP A 396 6.82 -8.73 -19.93
N ASP A 397 8.08 -8.32 -19.76
CA ASP A 397 9.13 -9.16 -19.20
C ASP A 397 10.18 -8.28 -18.54
N GLU A 398 10.62 -8.65 -17.33
CA GLU A 398 11.64 -7.91 -16.57
C GLU A 398 12.99 -7.85 -17.28
N ASN A 399 13.29 -8.81 -18.16
CA ASN A 399 14.53 -8.82 -18.93
C ASN A 399 14.60 -7.72 -20.01
N LYS A 400 13.47 -7.07 -20.33
CA LYS A 400 13.46 -5.91 -21.24
C LYS A 400 14.09 -4.66 -20.64
N VAL A 401 14.25 -4.62 -19.32
CA VAL A 401 14.79 -3.44 -18.60
C VAL A 401 16.09 -3.76 -17.87
N SER A 402 16.11 -4.62 -16.90
CA SER A 402 17.30 -4.86 -16.04
C SER A 402 17.48 -6.31 -15.61
N ALA A 403 16.47 -7.17 -15.81
CA ALA A 403 16.37 -8.49 -15.20
C ALA A 403 16.41 -8.42 -13.65
N TYR A 404 16.35 -9.59 -12.99
CA TYR A 404 16.42 -9.63 -11.54
C TYR A 404 17.77 -9.08 -11.02
N PRO A 405 17.73 -8.26 -9.96
CA PRO A 405 18.96 -7.69 -9.42
C PRO A 405 19.88 -8.76 -8.86
N VAL A 406 21.17 -8.64 -9.17
CA VAL A 406 22.25 -9.43 -8.56
C VAL A 406 22.99 -8.50 -7.60
N GLN A 407 22.85 -8.75 -6.31
CA GLN A 407 23.45 -7.92 -5.27
C GLN A 407 24.37 -8.77 -4.38
N LYS A 408 25.51 -8.21 -4.03
CA LYS A 408 26.37 -8.82 -3.02
C LYS A 408 25.67 -8.79 -1.66
N GLU A 409 25.64 -9.90 -0.97
CA GLU A 409 25.19 -9.94 0.41
C GLU A 409 26.03 -9.02 1.30
N MET A 410 25.37 -8.14 2.02
CA MET A 410 25.99 -7.25 3.00
C MET A 410 25.49 -7.60 4.39
N ARG A 411 26.31 -7.42 5.41
CA ARG A 411 25.96 -7.71 6.81
C ARG A 411 26.34 -6.56 7.71
N ALA A 412 25.43 -6.22 8.65
CA ALA A 412 25.69 -5.30 9.74
C ALA A 412 24.79 -5.70 10.93
N PRO A 413 25.31 -5.73 12.16
CA PRO A 413 24.49 -6.06 13.32
C PRO A 413 23.45 -4.96 13.55
N PHE A 414 22.25 -5.34 13.97
CA PHE A 414 21.25 -4.42 14.45
C PHE A 414 21.54 -4.03 15.90
N VAL A 415 21.78 -2.76 16.14
CA VAL A 415 22.06 -2.20 17.46
C VAL A 415 20.80 -1.51 18.01
N GLU A 416 20.10 -2.13 18.94
CA GLU A 416 18.81 -1.62 19.47
C GLU A 416 18.92 -0.20 20.05
N ALA A 417 20.07 0.13 20.64
CA ALA A 417 20.32 1.46 21.21
C ALA A 417 20.24 2.61 20.19
N ASP A 418 20.43 2.30 18.90
CA ASP A 418 20.42 3.27 17.81
C ASP A 418 19.01 3.63 17.30
N TRP A 419 18.00 2.91 17.78
CA TRP A 419 16.61 3.01 17.29
C TRP A 419 15.62 3.35 18.39
N ASP A 420 14.59 4.09 18.04
CA ASP A 420 13.35 4.14 18.80
C ASP A 420 12.52 2.89 18.47
N LEU A 421 12.51 1.91 19.35
CA LEU A 421 11.82 0.63 19.13
C LEU A 421 10.29 0.76 19.08
N ALA A 422 9.72 1.88 19.54
CA ALA A 422 8.28 2.12 19.45
C ALA A 422 7.83 2.53 18.04
N THR A 423 8.70 3.19 17.29
CA THR A 423 8.40 3.74 15.96
C THR A 423 9.31 3.18 14.86
N MET A 424 10.39 2.51 15.24
CA MET A 424 11.47 2.06 14.36
C MET A 424 12.11 3.22 13.57
N GLU A 425 12.12 4.43 14.15
CA GLU A 425 12.89 5.54 13.62
C GLU A 425 14.33 5.49 14.15
N PRO A 426 15.33 5.82 13.32
CA PRO A 426 16.70 5.93 13.78
C PRO A 426 16.86 7.14 14.71
N LYS A 427 17.63 7.00 15.79
CA LYS A 427 17.98 8.12 16.66
C LYS A 427 18.92 9.09 15.96
N ALA A 428 19.02 10.32 16.48
CA ALA A 428 19.88 11.37 15.90
C ALA A 428 21.32 10.88 15.69
N GLY A 429 21.85 11.10 14.50
CA GLY A 429 23.21 10.67 14.10
C GLY A 429 23.30 9.24 13.54
N VAL A 430 22.22 8.48 13.58
CA VAL A 430 22.15 7.17 12.94
C VAL A 430 21.61 7.33 11.51
N TYR A 431 22.36 6.86 10.54
CA TYR A 431 21.96 6.87 9.13
C TYR A 431 21.62 5.44 8.71
N PRO A 432 20.34 5.12 8.43
CA PRO A 432 19.94 3.79 7.99
C PRO A 432 20.76 3.33 6.78
N GLY A 433 21.41 2.18 6.90
CA GLY A 433 22.28 1.64 5.84
C GLY A 433 23.70 2.19 5.79
N SER A 434 24.08 3.14 6.64
CA SER A 434 25.50 3.51 6.77
C SER A 434 26.30 2.34 7.37
N LYS A 435 27.53 2.13 6.89
CA LYS A 435 28.48 1.25 7.57
C LYS A 435 28.63 1.78 9.00
N ALA A 436 28.48 0.91 9.99
CA ALA A 436 28.89 1.25 11.35
C ALA A 436 30.29 1.88 11.25
N SER A 437 30.41 3.11 11.71
CA SER A 437 31.72 3.72 11.88
C SER A 437 32.53 2.80 12.79
N LYS A 438 33.69 2.38 12.31
CA LYS A 438 34.65 1.57 13.06
C LYS A 438 35.04 2.22 14.37
#